data_4eff5674a8bba6b22693932ebf52f5a5
#
_entry.id   4eff5674a8bba6b22693932ebf52f5a5
#
_cell.length_a   1.000
_cell.length_b   1.000
_cell.length_c   1.000
_cell.angle_alpha   90.00
_cell.angle_beta   90.00
_cell.angle_gamma   90.00
#
_symmetry.space_group_name_H-M   'P 1'
#
loop_
_entity.id
_entity.type
_entity.pdbx_description
1 polymer ?
#
loop_
_entity_poly.entity_id
_entity_poly.type
_entity_poly.pdbx_seq_one_letter_code
_entity_poly.pdbx_strand_id
1 'polypeptide(L)'
;VLVTFGRTKVICAVTIEEDVPRWMKVQRVEGGWLTAEYSMLPRANRERSRRDVDKLKLSGRSAEIQRLIGRSLRAAVDMRRLGERTITVDCDVLQGDGGTRTASVTGGFVALALACRGLLEQGLVKAMPIRHYVAGISAGIVDNVAMLDLQYSEDSRAMVDLNCVMNEQGGIIELQGTGEGRAFTPREQQELVALCAQGNARLIELEKNILGEIL
;
A
#
# COMPACT_ATOMS: atom_id res chain seq x y z
N VAL A 1 -4.33 7.93 -9.89
CA VAL A 1 -3.96 6.62 -10.46
C VAL A 1 -5.10 5.63 -10.26
N LEU A 2 -5.43 4.84 -11.28
CA LEU A 2 -6.28 3.67 -11.14
C LEU A 2 -5.38 2.42 -11.21
N VAL A 3 -5.32 1.66 -10.13
CA VAL A 3 -4.61 0.39 -10.08
C VAL A 3 -5.61 -0.77 -10.22
N THR A 4 -5.20 -1.80 -10.95
CA THR A 4 -6.04 -2.99 -11.20
C THR A 4 -5.21 -4.25 -10.96
N PHE A 5 -5.63 -5.09 -9.99
CA PHE A 5 -5.09 -6.42 -9.73
C PHE A 5 -6.21 -7.43 -10.02
N GLY A 6 -6.14 -8.10 -11.18
CA GLY A 6 -7.25 -8.91 -11.63
C GLY A 6 -8.56 -8.12 -11.67
N ARG A 7 -9.53 -8.46 -10.81
CA ARG A 7 -10.82 -7.75 -10.69
C ARG A 7 -10.82 -6.69 -9.60
N THR A 8 -9.84 -6.66 -8.72
CA THR A 8 -9.70 -5.59 -7.72
C THR A 8 -9.30 -4.29 -8.39
N LYS A 9 -10.01 -3.20 -8.08
CA LYS A 9 -9.78 -1.86 -8.62
C LYS A 9 -9.76 -0.85 -7.50
N VAL A 10 -8.68 -0.05 -7.44
CA VAL A 10 -8.50 1.02 -6.45
C VAL A 10 -8.12 2.32 -7.15
N ILE A 11 -8.79 3.41 -6.82
CA ILE A 11 -8.32 4.76 -7.16
C ILE A 11 -7.39 5.22 -6.03
N CYS A 12 -6.19 5.69 -6.42
CA CYS A 12 -5.23 6.31 -5.52
C CYS A 12 -5.01 7.75 -5.95
N ALA A 13 -5.29 8.69 -5.06
CA ALA A 13 -5.07 10.12 -5.24
C ALA A 13 -4.09 10.65 -4.19
N VAL A 14 -3.38 11.73 -4.52
CA VAL A 14 -2.43 12.36 -3.60
C VAL A 14 -2.76 13.83 -3.45
N THR A 15 -2.90 14.25 -2.21
CA THR A 15 -3.04 15.66 -1.82
C THR A 15 -1.74 16.12 -1.14
N ILE A 16 -1.27 17.31 -1.49
CA ILE A 16 -0.10 17.95 -0.89
C ILE A 16 -0.54 19.24 -0.21
N GLU A 17 -0.24 19.37 1.07
CA GLU A 17 -0.48 20.57 1.87
C GLU A 17 0.87 21.20 2.24
N GLU A 18 1.00 22.53 2.06
CA GLU A 18 2.20 23.31 2.40
C GLU A 18 2.28 23.59 3.91
N ASP A 19 2.00 22.58 4.71
CA ASP A 19 2.05 22.61 6.17
C ASP A 19 2.28 21.21 6.74
N VAL A 20 2.75 21.12 7.99
CA VAL A 20 2.97 19.85 8.71
C VAL A 20 2.05 19.76 9.93
N PRO A 21 1.74 18.55 10.40
CA PRO A 21 0.91 18.35 11.59
C PRO A 21 1.43 19.14 12.81
N ARG A 22 0.51 19.69 13.59
CA ARG A 22 0.83 20.52 14.76
C ARG A 22 1.82 19.85 15.73
N TRP A 23 1.75 18.55 15.91
CA TRP A 23 2.65 17.81 16.79
C TRP A 23 4.11 17.87 16.31
N MET A 24 4.37 17.87 14.98
CA MET A 24 5.72 18.03 14.42
C MET A 24 6.28 19.42 14.74
N LYS A 25 5.46 20.48 14.59
CA LYS A 25 5.85 21.85 14.96
C LYS A 25 6.18 21.96 16.44
N VAL A 26 5.35 21.38 17.31
CA VAL A 26 5.57 21.40 18.77
C VAL A 26 6.83 20.64 19.15
N GLN A 27 7.08 19.49 18.52
CA GLN A 27 8.25 18.63 18.81
C GLN A 27 9.48 19.04 17.99
N ARG A 28 9.38 20.04 17.11
CA ARG A 28 10.45 20.50 16.21
C ARG A 28 11.04 19.37 15.36
N VAL A 29 10.17 18.50 14.84
CA VAL A 29 10.56 17.44 13.93
C VAL A 29 10.75 18.03 12.54
N GLU A 30 11.95 17.89 11.97
CA GLU A 30 12.28 18.37 10.62
C GLU A 30 11.72 17.46 9.53
N GLY A 31 11.40 18.07 8.38
CA GLY A 31 10.91 17.39 7.18
C GLY A 31 9.40 17.36 7.08
N GLY A 32 8.89 16.62 6.12
CA GLY A 32 7.46 16.49 5.86
C GLY A 32 6.81 15.34 6.61
N TRP A 33 5.53 15.19 6.37
CA TRP A 33 4.72 14.08 6.87
C TRP A 33 4.01 13.37 5.70
N LEU A 34 3.87 12.06 5.80
CA LEU A 34 3.09 11.27 4.87
C LEU A 34 2.11 10.39 5.65
N THR A 35 0.85 10.44 5.24
CA THR A 35 -0.22 9.60 5.77
C THR A 35 -1.02 9.01 4.61
N ALA A 36 -1.90 8.06 4.93
CA ALA A 36 -2.80 7.47 3.95
C ALA A 36 -4.18 7.29 4.54
N GLU A 37 -5.19 7.37 3.69
CA GLU A 37 -6.55 7.00 3.99
C GLU A 37 -6.99 5.82 3.11
N TYR A 38 -7.87 4.99 3.62
CA TYR A 38 -8.38 3.83 2.91
C TYR A 38 -9.88 3.70 3.12
N SER A 39 -10.59 3.59 2.04
CA SER A 39 -12.04 3.40 2.05
C SER A 39 -12.48 2.40 0.99
N MET A 40 -13.67 1.83 1.17
CA MET A 40 -14.30 1.00 0.16
C MET A 40 -15.67 1.58 -0.20
N LEU A 41 -15.97 1.64 -1.50
CA LEU A 41 -17.33 1.97 -1.91
C LEU A 41 -18.32 0.95 -1.34
N PRO A 42 -19.55 1.36 -0.98
CA PRO A 42 -20.55 0.44 -0.41
C PRO A 42 -20.81 -0.81 -1.26
N ARG A 43 -20.64 -0.71 -2.58
CA ARG A 43 -20.81 -1.82 -3.54
C ARG A 43 -19.49 -2.31 -4.14
N ALA A 44 -18.36 -2.02 -3.52
CA ALA A 44 -17.08 -2.60 -3.90
C ALA A 44 -17.08 -4.14 -3.80
N ASN A 45 -17.86 -4.69 -2.87
CA ASN A 45 -18.07 -6.12 -2.68
C ASN A 45 -19.42 -6.59 -3.26
N ARG A 46 -19.63 -7.90 -3.32
CA ARG A 46 -20.91 -8.50 -3.76
C ARG A 46 -22.09 -8.03 -2.92
N GLU A 47 -21.88 -7.92 -1.61
CA GLU A 47 -22.88 -7.38 -0.67
C GLU A 47 -22.57 -5.91 -0.36
N ARG A 48 -23.63 -5.10 -0.20
CA ARG A 48 -23.49 -3.70 0.18
C ARG A 48 -23.04 -3.56 1.63
N SER A 49 -21.88 -2.96 1.83
CA SER A 49 -21.41 -2.55 3.15
C SER A 49 -21.91 -1.15 3.53
N ARG A 50 -22.05 -0.86 4.83
CA ARG A 50 -22.31 0.50 5.30
C ARG A 50 -21.04 1.32 5.25
N ARG A 51 -21.16 2.61 4.94
CA ARG A 51 -20.02 3.55 5.02
C ARG A 51 -19.57 3.70 6.48
N ASP A 52 -18.29 3.89 6.70
CA ASP A 52 -17.74 4.11 8.05
C ASP A 52 -18.28 5.41 8.67
N VAL A 53 -18.54 6.44 7.87
CA VAL A 53 -19.17 7.70 8.33
C VAL A 53 -20.54 7.46 8.97
N ASP A 54 -21.33 6.50 8.49
CA ASP A 54 -22.63 6.16 9.06
C ASP A 54 -22.52 5.54 10.46
N LYS A 55 -21.33 5.05 10.82
CA LYS A 55 -21.03 4.44 12.12
C LYS A 55 -20.42 5.42 13.11
N LEU A 56 -20.18 6.69 12.70
CA LEU A 56 -19.45 7.72 13.45
C LEU A 56 -18.07 7.26 13.94
N LYS A 57 -17.51 6.21 13.35
CA LYS A 57 -16.22 5.62 13.72
C LYS A 57 -15.65 4.86 12.55
N LEU A 58 -14.38 5.09 12.27
CA LEU A 58 -13.62 4.29 11.32
C LEU A 58 -13.63 2.81 11.75
N SER A 59 -13.81 1.89 10.80
CA SER A 59 -13.73 0.46 11.10
C SER A 59 -12.31 0.08 11.52
N GLY A 60 -12.16 -0.90 12.41
CA GLY A 60 -10.85 -1.39 12.81
C GLY A 60 -10.00 -1.85 11.62
N ARG A 61 -10.65 -2.47 10.62
CA ARG A 61 -10.02 -2.89 9.36
C ARG A 61 -9.52 -1.68 8.55
N SER A 62 -10.36 -0.66 8.34
CA SER A 62 -9.94 0.53 7.59
C SER A 62 -8.78 1.23 8.29
N ALA A 63 -8.84 1.39 9.62
CA ALA A 63 -7.78 2.01 10.41
C ALA A 63 -6.46 1.22 10.34
N GLU A 64 -6.51 -0.11 10.37
CA GLU A 64 -5.34 -0.98 10.23
C GLU A 64 -4.71 -0.83 8.86
N ILE A 65 -5.53 -0.88 7.78
CA ILE A 65 -5.04 -0.78 6.40
C ILE A 65 -4.45 0.60 6.12
N GLN A 66 -5.07 1.69 6.56
CA GLN A 66 -4.51 3.05 6.47
C GLN A 66 -3.10 3.13 7.07
N ARG A 67 -2.92 2.54 8.26
CA ARG A 67 -1.63 2.53 8.94
C ARG A 67 -0.59 1.71 8.19
N LEU A 68 -1.00 0.58 7.61
CA LEU A 68 -0.15 -0.27 6.78
C LEU A 68 0.33 0.49 5.54
N ILE A 69 -0.60 1.09 4.77
CA ILE A 69 -0.26 1.87 3.58
C ILE A 69 0.69 3.01 3.94
N GLY A 70 0.33 3.81 4.96
CA GLY A 70 1.16 4.94 5.39
C GLY A 70 2.57 4.53 5.81
N ARG A 71 2.74 3.43 6.56
CA ARG A 71 4.06 2.91 6.95
C ARG A 71 4.86 2.45 5.73
N SER A 72 4.23 1.70 4.84
CA SER A 72 4.85 1.19 3.62
C SER A 72 5.36 2.33 2.74
N LEU A 73 4.54 3.33 2.50
CA LEU A 73 4.91 4.47 1.66
C LEU A 73 5.96 5.37 2.31
N ARG A 74 5.94 5.55 3.63
CA ARG A 74 7.00 6.29 4.34
C ARG A 74 8.38 5.65 4.19
N ALA A 75 8.47 4.33 4.09
CA ALA A 75 9.74 3.65 3.85
C ALA A 75 10.36 4.01 2.47
N ALA A 76 9.52 4.40 1.51
CA ALA A 76 9.95 4.79 0.17
C ALA A 76 10.44 6.23 0.07
N VAL A 77 10.22 7.10 1.08
CA VAL A 77 10.39 8.55 0.98
C VAL A 77 11.45 9.09 1.94
N ASP A 78 12.26 10.03 1.46
CA ASP A 78 13.05 10.91 2.29
C ASP A 78 12.21 12.10 2.76
N MET A 79 11.69 12.02 3.99
CA MET A 79 10.86 13.06 4.57
C MET A 79 11.56 14.42 4.67
N ARG A 80 12.89 14.47 4.80
CA ARG A 80 13.64 15.72 4.84
C ARG A 80 13.66 16.43 3.49
N ARG A 81 13.77 15.64 2.40
CA ARG A 81 13.72 16.19 1.02
C ARG A 81 12.35 16.74 0.66
N LEU A 82 11.30 16.23 1.31
CA LEU A 82 9.93 16.72 1.10
C LEU A 82 9.74 18.15 1.63
N GLY A 83 10.52 18.57 2.64
CA GLY A 83 10.33 19.85 3.32
C GLY A 83 9.10 19.85 4.23
N GLU A 84 8.67 21.01 4.71
CA GLU A 84 7.52 21.16 5.62
C GLU A 84 6.18 21.00 4.88
N ARG A 85 5.90 19.79 4.39
CA ARG A 85 4.68 19.42 3.66
C ARG A 85 4.04 18.19 4.25
N THR A 86 2.72 18.14 4.18
CA THR A 86 1.96 16.93 4.45
C THR A 86 1.50 16.33 3.12
N ILE A 87 1.78 15.04 2.91
CA ILE A 87 1.22 14.26 1.82
C ILE A 87 0.17 13.31 2.40
N THR A 88 -1.04 13.37 1.87
CA THR A 88 -2.10 12.41 2.12
C THR A 88 -2.34 11.58 0.87
N VAL A 89 -2.29 10.26 1.01
CA VAL A 89 -2.59 9.31 -0.07
C VAL A 89 -3.94 8.67 0.20
N ASP A 90 -4.92 9.03 -0.61
CA ASP A 90 -6.28 8.49 -0.54
C ASP A 90 -6.39 7.25 -1.43
N CYS A 91 -6.86 6.15 -0.87
CA CYS A 91 -7.04 4.87 -1.54
C CYS A 91 -8.50 4.42 -1.45
N ASP A 92 -9.26 4.63 -2.54
CA ASP A 92 -10.68 4.26 -2.62
C ASP A 92 -10.88 3.00 -3.45
N VAL A 93 -11.32 1.93 -2.80
CA VAL A 93 -11.62 0.65 -3.46
C VAL A 93 -12.96 0.75 -4.19
N LEU A 94 -12.90 0.69 -5.51
CA LEU A 94 -14.08 0.67 -6.40
C LEU A 94 -14.67 -0.73 -6.51
N GLN A 95 -13.80 -1.73 -6.58
CA GLN A 95 -14.16 -3.14 -6.67
C GLN A 95 -13.12 -3.96 -5.91
N GLY A 96 -13.59 -4.83 -4.98
CA GLY A 96 -12.76 -5.74 -4.22
C GLY A 96 -12.94 -7.19 -4.69
N ASP A 97 -11.83 -7.87 -4.97
CA ASP A 97 -11.76 -9.29 -5.31
C ASP A 97 -10.46 -9.92 -4.76
N GLY A 98 -10.16 -9.70 -3.49
CA GLY A 98 -8.88 -10.03 -2.85
C GLY A 98 -7.84 -8.91 -3.00
N GLY A 99 -6.77 -8.94 -2.21
CA GLY A 99 -5.59 -8.07 -2.34
C GLY A 99 -5.82 -6.55 -2.31
N THR A 100 -6.93 -6.05 -1.76
CA THR A 100 -7.25 -4.61 -1.82
C THR A 100 -6.21 -3.75 -1.10
N ARG A 101 -5.65 -4.21 0.04
CA ARG A 101 -4.64 -3.48 0.81
C ARG A 101 -3.30 -3.40 0.07
N THR A 102 -2.88 -4.48 -0.56
CA THR A 102 -1.62 -4.55 -1.31
C THR A 102 -1.71 -3.77 -2.62
N ALA A 103 -2.83 -3.85 -3.34
CA ALA A 103 -3.12 -3.00 -4.50
C ALA A 103 -3.11 -1.51 -4.13
N SER A 104 -3.63 -1.14 -2.94
CA SER A 104 -3.57 0.23 -2.44
C SER A 104 -2.14 0.71 -2.15
N VAL A 105 -1.25 -0.17 -1.65
CA VAL A 105 0.17 0.17 -1.47
C VAL A 105 0.83 0.44 -2.82
N THR A 106 0.68 -0.48 -3.78
CA THR A 106 1.30 -0.39 -5.11
C THR A 106 0.77 0.83 -5.90
N GLY A 107 -0.55 0.99 -5.98
CA GLY A 107 -1.15 2.15 -6.65
C GLY A 107 -0.89 3.47 -5.93
N GLY A 108 -0.90 3.45 -4.60
CA GLY A 108 -0.54 4.59 -3.76
C GLY A 108 0.91 5.03 -3.96
N PHE A 109 1.83 4.08 -4.12
CA PHE A 109 3.22 4.38 -4.46
C PHE A 109 3.35 5.08 -5.82
N VAL A 110 2.69 4.57 -6.85
CA VAL A 110 2.71 5.21 -8.18
C VAL A 110 2.15 6.63 -8.13
N ALA A 111 1.03 6.84 -7.41
CA ALA A 111 0.43 8.16 -7.25
C ALA A 111 1.37 9.12 -6.49
N LEU A 112 2.01 8.63 -5.43
CA LEU A 112 2.99 9.37 -4.63
C LEU A 112 4.21 9.78 -5.47
N ALA A 113 4.75 8.85 -6.27
CA ALA A 113 5.90 9.11 -7.13
C ALA A 113 5.61 10.18 -8.18
N LEU A 114 4.42 10.15 -8.80
CA LEU A 114 3.94 11.18 -9.72
C LEU A 114 3.81 12.56 -9.03
N ALA A 115 3.28 12.59 -7.82
CA ALA A 115 3.15 13.82 -7.03
C ALA A 115 4.52 14.41 -6.66
N CYS A 116 5.47 13.56 -6.22
CA CYS A 116 6.84 13.98 -5.92
C CYS A 116 7.58 14.49 -7.17
N ARG A 117 7.36 13.86 -8.32
CA ARG A 117 7.89 14.36 -9.60
C ARG A 117 7.33 15.74 -9.94
N GLY A 118 6.03 15.95 -9.76
CA GLY A 118 5.42 17.26 -9.95
C GLY A 118 6.01 18.34 -9.05
N LEU A 119 6.32 18.02 -7.79
CA LEU A 119 7.02 18.95 -6.88
C LEU A 119 8.44 19.28 -7.40
N LEU A 120 9.16 18.32 -7.91
CA LEU A 120 10.51 18.51 -8.45
C LEU A 120 10.47 19.37 -9.72
N GLU A 121 9.57 19.09 -10.66
CA GLU A 121 9.40 19.83 -11.91
C GLU A 121 9.00 21.30 -11.68
N GLN A 122 8.24 21.57 -10.63
CA GLN A 122 7.87 22.91 -10.20
C GLN A 122 8.97 23.63 -9.38
N GLY A 123 10.07 22.95 -9.10
CA GLY A 123 11.16 23.50 -8.29
C GLY A 123 10.82 23.69 -6.81
N LEU A 124 9.74 23.06 -6.34
CA LEU A 124 9.28 23.13 -4.94
C LEU A 124 10.11 22.23 -4.01
N VAL A 125 10.78 21.23 -4.56
CA VAL A 125 11.79 20.40 -3.88
C VAL A 125 13.09 20.41 -4.70
N LYS A 126 14.23 20.28 -4.03
CA LYS A 126 15.57 20.36 -4.68
C LYS A 126 16.03 19.05 -5.30
N ALA A 127 15.48 17.94 -4.86
CA ALA A 127 15.80 16.61 -5.33
C ALA A 127 14.59 15.69 -5.13
N MET A 128 14.53 14.62 -5.91
CA MET A 128 13.47 13.61 -5.80
C MET A 128 13.39 13.07 -4.35
N PRO A 129 12.21 13.16 -3.70
CA PRO A 129 12.05 12.64 -2.35
C PRO A 129 11.98 11.11 -2.30
N ILE A 130 11.61 10.44 -3.39
CA ILE A 130 11.53 8.97 -3.46
C ILE A 130 12.94 8.39 -3.36
N ARG A 131 13.11 7.35 -2.53
CA ARG A 131 14.36 6.60 -2.34
C ARG A 131 14.32 5.20 -2.90
N HIS A 132 13.12 4.59 -2.89
CA HIS A 132 12.90 3.20 -3.25
C HIS A 132 11.59 3.05 -4.00
N TYR A 133 11.55 2.13 -4.96
CA TYR A 133 10.30 1.58 -5.45
C TYR A 133 9.72 0.64 -4.39
N VAL A 134 8.40 0.63 -4.25
CA VAL A 134 7.72 -0.16 -3.22
C VAL A 134 6.44 -0.74 -3.77
N ALA A 135 6.33 -2.06 -3.74
CA ALA A 135 5.12 -2.77 -4.11
C ALA A 135 4.62 -3.70 -3.00
N GLY A 136 3.35 -4.02 -3.03
CA GLY A 136 2.71 -4.97 -2.12
C GLY A 136 1.91 -6.02 -2.86
N ILE A 137 1.99 -7.27 -2.40
CA ILE A 137 1.24 -8.39 -2.93
C ILE A 137 0.81 -9.34 -1.82
N SER A 138 -0.27 -10.09 -2.05
CA SER A 138 -0.73 -11.14 -1.13
C SER A 138 -0.26 -12.53 -1.59
N ALA A 139 -0.12 -13.43 -0.65
CA ALA A 139 0.05 -14.86 -0.88
C ALA A 139 -0.68 -15.64 0.22
N GLY A 140 -1.00 -16.88 -0.01
CA GLY A 140 -1.66 -17.70 1.00
C GLY A 140 -1.59 -19.18 0.70
N ILE A 141 -2.09 -19.99 1.63
CA ILE A 141 -2.22 -21.44 1.46
C ILE A 141 -3.70 -21.77 1.31
N VAL A 142 -4.06 -22.25 0.13
CA VAL A 142 -5.42 -22.69 -0.23
C VAL A 142 -5.35 -24.17 -0.61
N ASP A 143 -6.16 -24.99 0.02
CA ASP A 143 -6.19 -26.45 -0.23
C ASP A 143 -4.78 -27.09 -0.18
N ASN A 144 -3.94 -26.68 0.79
CA ASN A 144 -2.54 -27.07 0.98
C ASN A 144 -1.57 -26.66 -0.15
N VAL A 145 -1.96 -25.73 -1.02
CA VAL A 145 -1.11 -25.19 -2.09
C VAL A 145 -0.77 -23.73 -1.76
N ALA A 146 0.51 -23.39 -1.80
CA ALA A 146 0.95 -22.00 -1.70
C ALA A 146 0.65 -21.27 -3.01
N MET A 147 -0.08 -20.16 -2.93
CA MET A 147 -0.55 -19.37 -4.07
C MET A 147 -0.20 -17.90 -3.90
N LEU A 148 0.05 -17.23 -5.01
CA LEU A 148 0.33 -15.79 -5.07
C LEU A 148 -0.89 -15.04 -5.60
N ASP A 149 -1.12 -13.82 -5.08
CA ASP A 149 -2.15 -12.89 -5.55
C ASP A 149 -3.56 -13.48 -5.52
N LEU A 150 -4.01 -13.82 -4.30
CA LEU A 150 -5.29 -14.51 -4.09
C LEU A 150 -6.47 -13.63 -4.50
N GLN A 151 -7.33 -14.13 -5.39
CA GLN A 151 -8.66 -13.59 -5.60
C GLN A 151 -9.60 -13.94 -4.43
N TYR A 152 -10.72 -13.24 -4.29
CA TYR A 152 -11.63 -13.40 -3.15
C TYR A 152 -12.10 -14.84 -2.92
N SER A 153 -12.35 -15.61 -3.99
CA SER A 153 -12.78 -17.01 -3.88
C SER A 153 -11.69 -17.96 -3.33
N GLU A 154 -10.43 -17.56 -3.42
CA GLU A 154 -9.28 -18.26 -2.86
C GLU A 154 -9.01 -17.72 -1.45
N ASP A 155 -8.90 -16.39 -1.30
CA ASP A 155 -8.67 -15.67 -0.03
C ASP A 155 -9.68 -16.09 1.06
N SER A 156 -10.97 -16.15 0.71
CA SER A 156 -12.04 -16.54 1.67
C SER A 156 -11.96 -17.99 2.16
N ARG A 157 -11.15 -18.84 1.55
CA ARG A 157 -10.91 -20.25 1.92
C ARG A 157 -9.48 -20.51 2.37
N ALA A 158 -8.65 -19.46 2.34
CA ALA A 158 -7.24 -19.60 2.68
C ALA A 158 -7.08 -20.07 4.13
N MET A 159 -6.27 -21.11 4.33
CA MET A 159 -5.86 -21.56 5.66
C MET A 159 -4.81 -20.64 6.27
N VAL A 160 -4.05 -19.97 5.42
CA VAL A 160 -3.05 -18.96 5.77
C VAL A 160 -3.16 -17.83 4.77
N ASP A 161 -3.25 -16.59 5.27
CA ASP A 161 -3.18 -15.34 4.51
C ASP A 161 -1.89 -14.61 4.88
N LEU A 162 -1.17 -14.12 3.87
CA LEU A 162 0.05 -13.35 4.03
C LEU A 162 0.07 -12.18 3.07
N ASN A 163 0.33 -10.99 3.61
CA ASN A 163 0.51 -9.76 2.85
C ASN A 163 1.95 -9.26 3.03
N CYS A 164 2.62 -8.97 1.94
CA CYS A 164 4.03 -8.60 1.95
C CYS A 164 4.28 -7.37 1.09
N VAL A 165 4.95 -6.38 1.68
CA VAL A 165 5.43 -5.18 0.99
C VAL A 165 6.94 -5.21 0.95
N MET A 166 7.52 -5.01 -0.23
CA MET A 166 8.97 -5.03 -0.45
C MET A 166 9.42 -3.84 -1.28
N ASN A 167 10.71 -3.51 -1.17
CA ASN A 167 11.39 -2.59 -2.07
C ASN A 167 12.07 -3.32 -3.24
N GLU A 168 12.65 -2.57 -4.18
CA GLU A 168 13.32 -3.09 -5.38
C GLU A 168 14.58 -3.92 -5.08
N GLN A 169 15.11 -3.83 -3.87
CA GLN A 169 16.26 -4.62 -3.42
C GLN A 169 15.84 -5.94 -2.75
N GLY A 170 14.53 -6.22 -2.69
CA GLY A 170 13.97 -7.39 -2.00
C GLY A 170 13.90 -7.22 -0.49
N GLY A 171 14.15 -6.02 0.03
CA GLY A 171 13.99 -5.70 1.45
C GLY A 171 12.51 -5.70 1.85
N ILE A 172 12.17 -6.42 2.93
CA ILE A 172 10.80 -6.49 3.46
C ILE A 172 10.53 -5.21 4.26
N ILE A 173 9.47 -4.49 3.89
CA ILE A 173 9.00 -3.28 4.59
C ILE A 173 7.87 -3.62 5.55
N GLU A 174 6.93 -4.44 5.11
CA GLU A 174 5.80 -4.90 5.94
C GLU A 174 5.54 -6.37 5.63
N LEU A 175 5.29 -7.15 6.68
CA LEU A 175 4.93 -8.56 6.58
C LEU A 175 3.82 -8.84 7.58
N GLN A 176 2.66 -9.20 7.07
CA GLN A 176 1.53 -9.65 7.88
C GLN A 176 1.16 -11.07 7.48
N GLY A 177 1.11 -11.96 8.42
CA GLY A 177 0.70 -13.35 8.19
C GLY A 177 -0.26 -13.83 9.26
N THR A 178 -1.34 -14.46 8.86
CA THR A 178 -2.37 -15.00 9.74
C THR A 178 -2.71 -16.41 9.37
N GLY A 179 -2.74 -17.29 10.36
CA GLY A 179 -3.29 -18.64 10.22
C GLY A 179 -4.79 -18.61 10.49
N GLU A 180 -5.60 -18.46 9.45
CA GLU A 180 -7.06 -18.35 9.55
C GLU A 180 -7.72 -19.67 9.97
N GLY A 181 -7.29 -20.79 9.40
CA GLY A 181 -7.82 -22.11 9.71
C GLY A 181 -6.90 -22.98 10.57
N ARG A 182 -5.60 -22.70 10.59
CA ARG A 182 -4.56 -23.40 11.37
C ARG A 182 -3.30 -22.54 11.51
N ALA A 183 -2.48 -22.87 12.48
CA ALA A 183 -1.13 -22.31 12.52
C ALA A 183 -0.33 -22.77 11.28
N PHE A 184 0.58 -21.93 10.82
CA PHE A 184 1.52 -22.23 9.74
C PHE A 184 2.96 -22.29 10.27
N THR A 185 3.77 -23.08 9.60
CA THR A 185 5.15 -23.33 9.99
C THR A 185 6.10 -22.25 9.47
N PRO A 186 7.30 -22.08 10.05
CA PRO A 186 8.34 -21.21 9.50
C PRO A 186 8.73 -21.56 8.06
N ARG A 187 8.64 -22.83 7.67
CA ARG A 187 8.91 -23.27 6.28
C ARG A 187 7.84 -22.75 5.31
N GLU A 188 6.56 -22.86 5.67
CA GLU A 188 5.46 -22.31 4.89
C GLU A 188 5.56 -20.79 4.78
N GLN A 189 5.94 -20.09 5.85
CA GLN A 189 6.21 -18.67 5.81
C GLN A 189 7.31 -18.32 4.79
N GLN A 190 8.43 -19.04 4.81
CA GLN A 190 9.52 -18.84 3.87
C GLN A 190 9.08 -19.04 2.41
N GLU A 191 8.27 -20.06 2.15
CA GLU A 191 7.71 -20.34 0.84
C GLU A 191 6.80 -19.21 0.35
N LEU A 192 5.88 -18.73 1.20
CA LEU A 192 4.99 -17.62 0.87
C LEU A 192 5.77 -16.30 0.66
N VAL A 193 6.78 -16.03 1.48
CA VAL A 193 7.64 -14.85 1.30
C VAL A 193 8.42 -14.93 0.00
N ALA A 194 8.91 -16.10 -0.40
CA ALA A 194 9.58 -16.29 -1.69
C ALA A 194 8.66 -16.04 -2.88
N LEU A 195 7.40 -16.48 -2.81
CA LEU A 195 6.37 -16.14 -3.81
C LEU A 195 6.10 -14.63 -3.85
N CYS A 196 5.94 -13.99 -2.70
CA CYS A 196 5.76 -12.53 -2.63
C CYS A 196 6.95 -11.77 -3.20
N ALA A 197 8.18 -12.24 -3.01
CA ALA A 197 9.37 -11.62 -3.58
C ALA A 197 9.33 -11.62 -5.11
N GLN A 198 8.91 -12.73 -5.72
CA GLN A 198 8.75 -12.82 -7.17
C GLN A 198 7.63 -11.88 -7.67
N GLY A 199 6.49 -11.85 -6.98
CA GLY A 199 5.37 -10.99 -7.33
C GLY A 199 5.71 -9.51 -7.20
N ASN A 200 6.34 -9.09 -6.09
CA ASN A 200 6.76 -7.71 -5.87
C ASN A 200 7.81 -7.25 -6.89
N ALA A 201 8.80 -8.09 -7.22
CA ALA A 201 9.77 -7.77 -8.25
C ALA A 201 9.10 -7.46 -9.60
N ARG A 202 8.09 -8.24 -9.97
CA ARG A 202 7.31 -8.05 -11.21
C ARG A 202 6.46 -6.77 -11.17
N LEU A 203 5.85 -6.45 -10.03
CA LEU A 203 5.09 -5.21 -9.85
C LEU A 203 6.02 -3.99 -9.93
N ILE A 204 7.19 -4.04 -9.30
CA ILE A 204 8.18 -2.96 -9.33
C ILE A 204 8.72 -2.74 -10.75
N GLU A 205 8.88 -3.80 -11.55
CA GLU A 205 9.24 -3.67 -12.96
C GLU A 205 8.14 -2.90 -13.73
N LEU A 206 6.86 -3.20 -13.48
CA LEU A 206 5.74 -2.45 -14.07
C LEU A 206 5.72 -0.98 -13.61
N GLU A 207 5.97 -0.71 -12.32
CA GLU A 207 6.09 0.65 -11.80
C GLU A 207 7.20 1.43 -12.51
N LYS A 208 8.38 0.83 -12.72
CA LYS A 208 9.48 1.44 -13.47
C LYS A 208 9.11 1.75 -14.91
N ASN A 209 8.38 0.85 -15.58
CA ASN A 209 7.92 1.06 -16.95
C ASN A 209 6.92 2.23 -17.05
N ILE A 210 6.07 2.43 -16.03
CA ILE A 210 5.06 3.50 -16.00
C ILE A 210 5.69 4.84 -15.61
N LEU A 211 6.57 4.84 -14.62
CA LEU A 211 7.13 6.04 -14.04
C LEU A 211 8.38 6.55 -14.79
N GLY A 212 9.05 5.69 -15.56
CA GLY A 212 10.38 5.97 -16.08
C GLY A 212 11.44 5.99 -14.97
N GLU A 213 12.58 6.59 -15.25
CA GLU A 213 13.64 6.80 -14.25
C GLU A 213 13.23 7.95 -13.31
N ILE A 214 12.95 7.61 -12.06
CA ILE A 214 12.57 8.57 -10.99
C ILE A 214 13.55 8.59 -9.82
N LEU A 215 14.50 7.64 -9.79
CA LEU A 215 15.55 7.51 -8.77
C LEU A 215 16.89 7.93 -9.32
#